data_fed95786578039962c732ff2991a9ccc
#
_entry.id   fed95786578039962c732ff2991a9ccc
#
_cell.length_a   1.000
_cell.length_b   1.000
_cell.length_c   1.000
_cell.angle_alpha   90.00
_cell.angle_beta   90.00
_cell.angle_gamma   90.00
#
_symmetry.space_group_name_H-M   'P 1'
#
loop_
_entity.id
_entity.type
_entity.pdbx_description
1 polymer ?
#
loop_
_entity_poly.entity_id
_entity_poly.type
_entity_poly.pdbx_seq_one_letter_code
_entity_poly.pdbx_strand_id
1 'polypeptide(L)'
;MRKLLVLVAVLSLVLGAAVVSAQSPAELTIATVNNPDMVVMQSFTDTFQEAYPNIKLNWVVLPENELRDKVTTDVATSSSTFDIVTVGMFEVPIWAQNGWLNSITDLAAQYPDNVQANYNFDDLLPGVVAGLSYDGKLYSAPFYGESSMLFYNKAMFAEAGLEMPEQPTWEQVREFACKLHDPANGRYGIALRGLPGWGEIMAPLTTVVNTYGGRWFDENWEPQLTSPEWNEAVSFYVKLIQDCGEPGATGTGFTEALTLMSQGQAAMWVDATVAAGFLSNPEQSKIVDDVGFAPSPVGPVAKGNHWLWAWSLGIPTTTQHAAEALQFVTWATSQDYINMVGEKNGWATIPPGTRVSTYENENYLAAAPFAPVVLGLMETADPTDSTRDPVPYVGVQFVGIPEFQGIGTDVSQLIAEALAGDTTVEEALTKANEVARKAMVEAGYIQ
;
A
#
# COMPACT_ATOMS: atom_id res chain seq x y z
N MET A 1 12.74 97.16 -2.87
CA MET A 1 12.42 96.11 -3.85
C MET A 1 13.04 94.76 -3.36
N ARG A 2 12.29 94.01 -2.64
CA ARG A 2 12.71 92.68 -2.10
C ARG A 2 11.98 91.63 -2.84
N LYS A 3 12.72 90.76 -3.56
CA LYS A 3 12.19 89.56 -4.27
C LYS A 3 11.99 88.46 -3.24
N LEU A 4 10.76 87.98 -3.11
CA LEU A 4 10.38 86.83 -2.29
C LEU A 4 10.57 85.60 -3.16
N LEU A 5 11.49 84.66 -2.76
CA LEU A 5 11.65 83.36 -3.34
C LEU A 5 10.75 82.37 -2.59
N VAL A 6 9.77 81.83 -3.28
CA VAL A 6 8.92 80.75 -2.76
C VAL A 6 9.58 79.43 -3.14
N LEU A 7 10.03 78.65 -2.15
CA LEU A 7 10.56 77.28 -2.31
C LEU A 7 9.39 76.28 -2.24
N VAL A 8 9.05 75.70 -3.38
CA VAL A 8 8.06 74.59 -3.44
C VAL A 8 8.82 73.32 -3.22
N ALA A 9 8.63 72.67 -2.05
CA ALA A 9 9.11 71.33 -1.76
C ALA A 9 8.11 70.32 -2.31
N VAL A 10 8.51 69.61 -3.38
CA VAL A 10 7.75 68.45 -3.92
C VAL A 10 8.11 67.23 -3.10
N LEU A 11 7.20 66.80 -2.26
CA LEU A 11 7.29 65.55 -1.46
C LEU A 11 6.89 64.39 -2.39
N SER A 12 7.85 63.67 -2.96
CA SER A 12 7.62 62.47 -3.74
C SER A 12 7.31 61.31 -2.80
N LEU A 13 6.03 60.95 -2.62
CA LEU A 13 5.60 59.70 -2.01
C LEU A 13 5.95 58.56 -2.97
N VAL A 14 7.01 57.82 -2.67
CA VAL A 14 7.26 56.51 -3.32
C VAL A 14 6.37 55.51 -2.62
N LEU A 15 5.19 55.25 -3.19
CA LEU A 15 4.42 54.03 -2.85
C LEU A 15 5.22 52.82 -3.38
N GLY A 16 5.90 52.14 -2.49
CA GLY A 16 6.41 50.82 -2.74
C GLY A 16 5.21 49.88 -2.91
N ALA A 17 4.78 49.66 -4.16
CA ALA A 17 3.91 48.54 -4.48
C ALA A 17 4.73 47.26 -4.24
N ALA A 18 4.43 46.56 -3.16
CA ALA A 18 4.86 45.16 -3.02
C ALA A 18 4.26 44.42 -4.22
N VAL A 19 5.10 44.06 -5.16
CA VAL A 19 4.73 43.15 -6.22
C VAL A 19 4.54 41.80 -5.54
N VAL A 20 3.30 41.50 -5.14
CA VAL A 20 2.90 40.13 -4.86
C VAL A 20 3.05 39.41 -6.19
N SER A 21 4.13 38.66 -6.35
CA SER A 21 4.29 37.76 -7.48
C SER A 21 3.13 36.79 -7.42
N ALA A 22 2.10 37.03 -8.23
CA ALA A 22 1.05 36.04 -8.41
C ALA A 22 1.73 34.81 -9.00
N GLN A 23 1.86 33.74 -8.21
CA GLN A 23 2.28 32.45 -8.71
C GLN A 23 1.38 32.08 -9.89
N SER A 24 2.01 31.67 -11.00
CA SER A 24 1.25 31.19 -12.17
C SER A 24 0.37 30.01 -11.74
N PRO A 25 -0.88 29.95 -12.21
CA PRO A 25 -1.75 28.80 -11.88
C PRO A 25 -1.07 27.50 -12.32
N ALA A 26 -0.94 26.54 -11.42
CA ALA A 26 -0.45 25.21 -11.71
C ALA A 26 -1.63 24.24 -11.75
N GLU A 27 -1.56 23.27 -12.65
CA GLU A 27 -2.53 22.17 -12.74
C GLU A 27 -1.75 20.87 -12.55
N LEU A 28 -2.01 20.16 -11.42
CA LEU A 28 -1.32 18.93 -11.07
C LEU A 28 -2.15 17.73 -11.51
N THR A 29 -1.58 16.86 -12.33
CA THR A 29 -2.17 15.58 -12.70
C THR A 29 -1.65 14.50 -11.78
N ILE A 30 -2.57 13.86 -11.02
CA ILE A 30 -2.27 12.89 -9.98
C ILE A 30 -2.79 11.53 -10.42
N ALA A 31 -1.87 10.55 -10.61
CA ALA A 31 -2.25 9.16 -10.80
C ALA A 31 -2.37 8.46 -9.46
N THR A 32 -3.52 7.84 -9.18
CA THR A 32 -3.76 7.16 -7.91
C THR A 32 -4.54 5.86 -8.08
N VAL A 33 -4.35 4.95 -7.13
CA VAL A 33 -5.11 3.70 -7.03
C VAL A 33 -6.51 3.97 -6.47
N ASN A 34 -7.46 3.11 -6.80
CA ASN A 34 -8.85 3.21 -6.33
C ASN A 34 -9.09 2.64 -4.92
N ASN A 35 -8.05 2.55 -4.10
CA ASN A 35 -8.17 2.13 -2.70
C ASN A 35 -8.98 3.16 -1.89
N PRO A 36 -9.73 2.73 -0.86
CA PRO A 36 -10.62 3.60 -0.11
C PRO A 36 -9.98 4.88 0.46
N ASP A 37 -8.76 4.80 1.03
CA ASP A 37 -8.04 5.99 1.54
C ASP A 37 -7.73 7.01 0.44
N MET A 38 -7.41 6.53 -0.78
CA MET A 38 -7.16 7.39 -1.94
C MET A 38 -8.45 8.03 -2.46
N VAL A 39 -9.58 7.33 -2.35
CA VAL A 39 -10.91 7.90 -2.65
C VAL A 39 -11.27 8.98 -1.63
N VAL A 40 -10.99 8.75 -0.35
CA VAL A 40 -11.15 9.77 0.69
C VAL A 40 -10.27 10.99 0.39
N MET A 41 -9.00 10.81 0.01
CA MET A 41 -8.11 11.92 -0.36
C MET A 41 -8.70 12.80 -1.48
N GLN A 42 -9.29 12.20 -2.50
CA GLN A 42 -9.95 12.94 -3.59
C GLN A 42 -11.12 13.80 -3.08
N SER A 43 -11.84 13.34 -2.05
CA SER A 43 -12.97 14.09 -1.47
C SER A 43 -12.55 15.39 -0.78
N PHE A 44 -11.26 15.58 -0.51
CA PHE A 44 -10.67 16.80 0.06
C PHE A 44 -10.07 17.74 -1.00
N THR A 45 -10.32 17.50 -2.30
CA THR A 45 -9.83 18.36 -3.39
C THR A 45 -10.20 19.83 -3.18
N ASP A 46 -11.46 20.13 -2.90
CA ASP A 46 -11.93 21.50 -2.70
C ASP A 46 -11.27 22.14 -1.46
N THR A 47 -11.09 21.38 -0.38
CA THR A 47 -10.41 21.85 0.85
C THR A 47 -8.97 22.26 0.56
N PHE A 48 -8.25 21.48 -0.25
CA PHE A 48 -6.90 21.84 -0.67
C PHE A 48 -6.91 23.08 -1.58
N GLN A 49 -7.79 23.12 -2.60
CA GLN A 49 -7.85 24.23 -3.55
C GLN A 49 -8.35 25.54 -2.92
N GLU A 50 -9.14 25.49 -1.86
CA GLU A 50 -9.50 26.67 -1.06
C GLU A 50 -8.29 27.23 -0.30
N ALA A 51 -7.42 26.35 0.23
CA ALA A 51 -6.19 26.76 0.90
C ALA A 51 -5.11 27.23 -0.09
N TYR A 52 -5.05 26.64 -1.30
CA TYR A 52 -4.06 26.91 -2.34
C TYR A 52 -4.74 27.20 -3.69
N PRO A 53 -5.39 28.38 -3.86
CA PRO A 53 -6.26 28.66 -5.02
C PRO A 53 -5.51 28.79 -6.35
N ASN A 54 -4.19 28.83 -6.32
CA ASN A 54 -3.33 28.80 -7.52
C ASN A 54 -2.98 27.39 -7.98
N ILE A 55 -3.39 26.33 -7.28
CA ILE A 55 -3.12 24.95 -7.62
C ILE A 55 -4.45 24.22 -7.88
N LYS A 56 -4.59 23.61 -9.06
CA LYS A 56 -5.71 22.73 -9.40
C LYS A 56 -5.26 21.29 -9.43
N LEU A 57 -6.15 20.38 -9.02
CA LEU A 57 -5.91 18.95 -8.98
C LEU A 57 -6.75 18.24 -10.03
N ASN A 58 -6.09 17.44 -10.88
CA ASN A 58 -6.70 16.52 -11.83
C ASN A 58 -6.40 15.08 -11.42
N TRP A 59 -7.42 14.26 -11.25
CA TRP A 59 -7.28 12.89 -10.79
C TRP A 59 -7.39 11.89 -11.94
N VAL A 60 -6.44 10.96 -11.99
CA VAL A 60 -6.49 9.75 -12.82
C VAL A 60 -6.51 8.56 -11.85
N VAL A 61 -7.70 7.98 -11.67
CA VAL A 61 -7.95 6.90 -10.70
C VAL A 61 -8.02 5.58 -11.45
N LEU A 62 -7.19 4.62 -11.07
CA LEU A 62 -7.04 3.34 -11.76
C LEU A 62 -7.08 2.17 -10.78
N PRO A 63 -7.55 0.97 -11.22
CA PRO A 63 -7.28 -0.27 -10.51
C PRO A 63 -5.78 -0.49 -10.30
N GLU A 64 -5.41 -1.26 -9.28
CA GLU A 64 -4.02 -1.38 -8.84
C GLU A 64 -3.07 -1.81 -9.95
N ASN A 65 -3.36 -2.91 -10.66
CA ASN A 65 -2.51 -3.40 -11.74
C ASN A 65 -2.35 -2.37 -12.88
N GLU A 66 -3.45 -1.70 -13.28
CA GLU A 66 -3.42 -0.69 -14.33
C GLU A 66 -2.63 0.56 -13.90
N LEU A 67 -2.76 0.98 -12.62
CA LEU A 67 -1.97 2.07 -12.08
C LEU A 67 -0.48 1.74 -12.16
N ARG A 68 -0.08 0.57 -11.64
CA ARG A 68 1.32 0.15 -11.59
C ARG A 68 1.96 0.13 -12.97
N ASP A 69 1.29 -0.47 -13.95
CA ASP A 69 1.77 -0.53 -15.34
C ASP A 69 1.90 0.87 -15.95
N LYS A 70 0.89 1.71 -15.74
CA LYS A 70 0.82 3.04 -16.35
C LYS A 70 1.85 4.00 -15.78
N VAL A 71 2.00 4.05 -14.45
CA VAL A 71 2.97 4.95 -13.82
C VAL A 71 4.40 4.48 -14.02
N THR A 72 4.66 3.16 -13.99
CA THR A 72 5.98 2.60 -14.32
C THR A 72 6.39 2.96 -15.75
N THR A 73 5.47 2.81 -16.71
CA THR A 73 5.71 3.17 -18.10
C THR A 73 5.97 4.68 -18.25
N ASP A 74 5.18 5.53 -17.58
CA ASP A 74 5.32 6.99 -17.66
C ASP A 74 6.70 7.46 -17.18
N VAL A 75 7.15 7.00 -16.01
CA VAL A 75 8.46 7.40 -15.46
C VAL A 75 9.61 6.80 -16.24
N ALA A 76 9.52 5.54 -16.69
CA ALA A 76 10.58 4.87 -17.46
C ALA A 76 10.78 5.48 -18.86
N THR A 77 9.71 5.95 -19.49
CA THR A 77 9.76 6.57 -20.82
C THR A 77 9.88 8.10 -20.76
N SER A 78 9.88 8.68 -19.56
CA SER A 78 9.89 10.14 -19.34
C SER A 78 8.74 10.85 -20.06
N SER A 79 7.55 10.27 -20.05
CA SER A 79 6.36 10.78 -20.77
C SER A 79 5.78 12.06 -20.19
N SER A 80 6.09 12.38 -18.92
CA SER A 80 5.62 13.59 -18.22
C SER A 80 4.09 13.72 -18.16
N THR A 81 3.37 12.60 -18.06
CA THR A 81 1.91 12.61 -17.99
C THR A 81 1.42 13.00 -16.60
N PHE A 82 2.17 12.63 -15.57
CA PHE A 82 1.80 12.82 -14.19
C PHE A 82 2.79 13.72 -13.44
N ASP A 83 2.26 14.60 -12.59
CA ASP A 83 3.04 15.42 -11.67
C ASP A 83 3.23 14.74 -10.32
N ILE A 84 2.25 13.91 -9.92
CA ILE A 84 2.27 13.11 -8.70
C ILE A 84 1.77 11.72 -9.02
N VAL A 85 2.43 10.72 -8.47
CA VAL A 85 2.06 9.31 -8.61
C VAL A 85 1.91 8.64 -7.27
N THR A 86 0.85 7.85 -7.10
CA THR A 86 0.76 6.89 -6.01
C THR A 86 1.68 5.72 -6.33
N VAL A 87 2.61 5.43 -5.44
CA VAL A 87 3.68 4.44 -5.63
C VAL A 87 3.93 3.69 -4.33
N GLY A 88 4.27 2.42 -4.43
CA GLY A 88 4.52 1.56 -3.28
C GLY A 88 5.99 1.51 -2.86
N MET A 89 6.20 0.96 -1.68
CA MET A 89 7.52 0.83 -1.05
C MET A 89 8.46 -0.14 -1.82
N PHE A 90 7.91 -1.00 -2.70
CA PHE A 90 8.73 -1.82 -3.60
C PHE A 90 9.38 -0.98 -4.71
N GLU A 91 8.60 -0.12 -5.36
CA GLU A 91 9.04 0.64 -6.53
C GLU A 91 9.96 1.81 -6.17
N VAL A 92 9.72 2.48 -5.03
CA VAL A 92 10.39 3.74 -4.68
C VAL A 92 11.91 3.66 -4.69
N PRO A 93 12.60 2.70 -4.04
CA PRO A 93 14.06 2.63 -4.08
C PRO A 93 14.59 2.32 -5.49
N ILE A 94 13.88 1.50 -6.28
CA ILE A 94 14.24 1.17 -7.66
C ILE A 94 14.12 2.42 -8.54
N TRP A 95 13.04 3.17 -8.42
CA TRP A 95 12.81 4.38 -9.22
C TRP A 95 13.74 5.53 -8.81
N ALA A 96 14.07 5.63 -7.52
CA ALA A 96 15.05 6.58 -7.02
C ALA A 96 16.44 6.29 -7.60
N GLN A 97 16.86 5.03 -7.60
CA GLN A 97 18.13 4.60 -8.19
C GLN A 97 18.22 4.92 -9.69
N ASN A 98 17.12 4.81 -10.42
CA ASN A 98 17.03 5.13 -11.84
C ASN A 98 16.88 6.64 -12.12
N GLY A 99 16.77 7.47 -11.07
CA GLY A 99 16.58 8.91 -11.23
C GLY A 99 15.19 9.32 -11.76
N TRP A 100 14.18 8.48 -11.54
CA TRP A 100 12.80 8.73 -11.99
C TRP A 100 11.97 9.54 -11.02
N LEU A 101 12.33 9.54 -9.72
CA LEU A 101 11.68 10.33 -8.69
C LEU A 101 12.57 11.46 -8.19
N ASN A 102 11.95 12.60 -7.89
CA ASN A 102 12.57 13.64 -7.09
C ASN A 102 12.67 13.20 -5.63
N SER A 103 13.78 13.50 -4.99
CA SER A 103 13.93 13.34 -3.54
C SER A 103 13.05 14.36 -2.82
N ILE A 104 12.11 13.90 -1.97
CA ILE A 104 11.30 14.76 -1.10
C ILE A 104 12.22 15.55 -0.15
N THR A 105 13.31 14.92 0.33
CA THR A 105 14.30 15.59 1.19
C THR A 105 14.95 16.78 0.47
N ASP A 106 15.37 16.61 -0.78
CA ASP A 106 16.02 17.68 -1.55
C ASP A 106 15.02 18.76 -1.97
N LEU A 107 13.80 18.37 -2.38
CA LEU A 107 12.74 19.34 -2.71
C LEU A 107 12.35 20.18 -1.50
N ALA A 108 12.23 19.58 -0.32
CA ALA A 108 11.93 20.33 0.92
C ALA A 108 13.02 21.33 1.28
N ALA A 109 14.29 21.01 1.01
CA ALA A 109 15.40 21.94 1.19
C ALA A 109 15.40 23.06 0.13
N GLN A 110 14.99 22.76 -1.09
CA GLN A 110 14.94 23.71 -2.21
C GLN A 110 13.73 24.65 -2.14
N TYR A 111 12.57 24.13 -1.70
CA TYR A 111 11.29 24.84 -1.65
C TYR A 111 10.67 24.79 -0.24
N PRO A 112 11.35 25.34 0.80
CA PRO A 112 10.90 25.24 2.18
C PRO A 112 9.52 25.89 2.42
N ASP A 113 9.15 26.90 1.65
CA ASP A 113 7.85 27.57 1.73
C ASP A 113 6.70 26.74 1.14
N ASN A 114 7.02 25.68 0.38
CA ASN A 114 6.06 24.74 -0.19
C ASN A 114 5.94 23.44 0.64
N VAL A 115 6.64 23.33 1.76
CA VAL A 115 6.40 22.25 2.73
C VAL A 115 5.23 22.65 3.62
N GLN A 116 4.26 21.74 3.82
CA GLN A 116 3.14 21.98 4.73
C GLN A 116 3.65 22.42 6.11
N ALA A 117 3.08 23.46 6.66
CA ALA A 117 3.44 23.95 7.99
C ALA A 117 3.35 22.82 9.02
N ASN A 118 4.34 22.71 9.89
CA ASN A 118 4.42 21.66 10.91
C ASN A 118 4.43 20.23 10.37
N TYR A 119 4.91 20.01 9.14
CA TYR A 119 4.94 18.66 8.54
C TYR A 119 5.65 17.61 9.41
N ASN A 120 6.71 18.00 10.12
CA ASN A 120 7.47 17.17 11.04
C ASN A 120 7.91 15.82 10.46
N PHE A 121 9.03 15.82 9.74
CA PHE A 121 9.60 14.60 9.16
C PHE A 121 10.03 13.57 10.21
N ASP A 122 10.42 14.00 11.43
CA ASP A 122 10.86 13.13 12.52
C ASP A 122 9.70 12.35 13.16
N ASP A 123 8.45 12.72 12.87
CA ASP A 123 7.24 12.01 13.29
C ASP A 123 6.91 10.79 12.41
N LEU A 124 7.58 10.65 11.27
CA LEU A 124 7.36 9.51 10.37
C LEU A 124 7.93 8.21 10.96
N LEU A 125 7.19 7.10 10.81
CA LEU A 125 7.60 5.79 11.30
C LEU A 125 8.90 5.32 10.61
N PRO A 126 9.95 4.96 11.37
CA PRO A 126 11.27 4.66 10.81
C PRO A 126 11.28 3.54 9.78
N GLY A 127 10.51 2.46 9.98
CA GLY A 127 10.42 1.34 9.04
C GLY A 127 9.82 1.76 7.69
N VAL A 128 8.82 2.65 7.72
CA VAL A 128 8.19 3.19 6.51
C VAL A 128 9.15 4.13 5.78
N VAL A 129 9.82 5.02 6.53
CA VAL A 129 10.85 5.92 5.95
C VAL A 129 11.97 5.12 5.30
N ALA A 130 12.44 4.05 5.95
CA ALA A 130 13.50 3.19 5.39
C ALA A 130 13.08 2.58 4.05
N GLY A 131 11.85 2.06 3.94
CA GLY A 131 11.34 1.47 2.69
C GLY A 131 11.05 2.46 1.57
N LEU A 132 10.87 3.75 1.88
CA LEU A 132 10.62 4.82 0.91
C LEU A 132 11.85 5.70 0.65
N SER A 133 13.03 5.23 1.09
CA SER A 133 14.30 5.95 0.97
C SER A 133 15.29 5.22 0.08
N TYR A 134 16.19 6.00 -0.51
CA TYR A 134 17.35 5.53 -1.24
C TYR A 134 18.54 6.45 -0.94
N ASP A 135 19.72 5.88 -0.69
CA ASP A 135 20.95 6.62 -0.36
C ASP A 135 20.74 7.68 0.75
N GLY A 136 19.98 7.31 1.80
CA GLY A 136 19.72 8.16 2.97
C GLY A 136 18.75 9.32 2.74
N LYS A 137 18.04 9.38 1.61
CA LYS A 137 17.06 10.41 1.29
C LYS A 137 15.68 9.79 1.07
N LEU A 138 14.63 10.47 1.54
CA LEU A 138 13.24 10.12 1.28
C LEU A 138 12.84 10.52 -0.14
N TYR A 139 12.28 9.60 -0.93
CA TYR A 139 11.88 9.82 -2.32
C TYR A 139 10.37 9.86 -2.56
N SER A 140 9.59 9.42 -1.57
CA SER A 140 8.14 9.50 -1.64
C SER A 140 7.57 9.75 -0.25
N ALA A 141 6.53 10.60 -0.14
CA ALA A 141 5.91 10.89 1.15
C ALA A 141 4.91 9.79 1.49
N PRO A 142 5.02 9.12 2.66
CA PRO A 142 4.14 8.04 3.04
C PRO A 142 2.71 8.56 3.25
N PHE A 143 1.74 7.95 2.55
CA PHE A 143 0.34 8.33 2.66
C PHE A 143 -0.42 7.43 3.64
N TYR A 144 -0.31 6.10 3.50
CA TYR A 144 -0.65 5.15 4.56
C TYR A 144 0.30 3.97 4.57
N GLY A 145 0.52 3.43 5.76
CA GLY A 145 1.34 2.25 6.00
C GLY A 145 0.51 1.11 6.59
N GLU A 146 0.91 -0.11 6.31
CA GLU A 146 0.15 -1.30 6.68
C GLU A 146 1.04 -2.52 6.88
N SER A 147 0.48 -3.49 7.59
CA SER A 147 0.93 -4.88 7.61
C SER A 147 -0.16 -5.77 7.04
N SER A 148 -0.14 -7.06 7.31
CA SER A 148 -1.26 -7.96 7.06
C SER A 148 -1.73 -8.63 8.35
N MET A 149 -3.03 -8.94 8.41
CA MET A 149 -3.64 -9.66 9.54
C MET A 149 -4.84 -10.49 9.11
N LEU A 150 -5.36 -11.28 10.02
CA LEU A 150 -6.59 -12.04 9.83
C LEU A 150 -7.78 -11.27 10.41
N PHE A 151 -8.78 -11.05 9.54
CA PHE A 151 -10.11 -10.57 9.90
C PHE A 151 -11.07 -11.75 10.01
N TYR A 152 -12.00 -11.72 10.99
CA TYR A 152 -13.01 -12.76 11.11
C TYR A 152 -14.35 -12.21 11.60
N ASN A 153 -15.44 -12.89 11.24
CA ASN A 153 -16.78 -12.54 11.66
C ASN A 153 -17.10 -13.24 12.98
N LYS A 154 -17.09 -12.49 14.10
CA LYS A 154 -17.36 -13.02 15.46
C LYS A 154 -18.72 -13.66 15.60
N ALA A 155 -19.76 -13.14 14.92
CA ALA A 155 -21.10 -13.73 14.97
C ALA A 155 -21.12 -15.11 14.33
N MET A 156 -20.49 -15.30 13.16
CA MET A 156 -20.39 -16.61 12.51
C MET A 156 -19.58 -17.61 13.35
N PHE A 157 -18.49 -17.15 13.98
CA PHE A 157 -17.70 -17.97 14.89
C PHE A 157 -18.51 -18.41 16.12
N ALA A 158 -19.24 -17.49 16.74
CA ALA A 158 -20.09 -17.78 17.90
C ALA A 158 -21.23 -18.75 17.54
N GLU A 159 -21.88 -18.58 16.37
CA GLU A 159 -22.91 -19.49 15.85
C GLU A 159 -22.39 -20.94 15.72
N ALA A 160 -21.13 -21.08 15.28
CA ALA A 160 -20.48 -22.39 15.10
C ALA A 160 -19.79 -22.94 16.36
N GLY A 161 -19.77 -22.18 17.47
CA GLY A 161 -19.05 -22.53 18.68
C GLY A 161 -17.54 -22.59 18.50
N LEU A 162 -16.99 -21.66 17.68
CA LEU A 162 -15.57 -21.51 17.43
C LEU A 162 -15.00 -20.31 18.20
N GLU A 163 -13.72 -20.42 18.54
CA GLU A 163 -12.94 -19.34 19.15
C GLU A 163 -11.66 -19.13 18.31
N MET A 164 -11.34 -17.88 18.01
CA MET A 164 -10.11 -17.54 17.30
C MET A 164 -8.92 -17.58 18.27
N PRO A 165 -7.86 -18.37 17.99
CA PRO A 165 -6.66 -18.38 18.82
C PRO A 165 -5.90 -17.04 18.78
N GLU A 166 -5.10 -16.76 19.82
CA GLU A 166 -4.24 -15.56 19.87
C GLU A 166 -3.26 -15.51 18.68
N GLN A 167 -2.69 -16.66 18.29
CA GLN A 167 -1.88 -16.83 17.09
C GLN A 167 -2.46 -18.01 16.29
N PRO A 168 -3.27 -17.74 15.25
CA PRO A 168 -3.82 -18.80 14.41
C PRO A 168 -2.76 -19.44 13.52
N THR A 169 -2.96 -20.72 13.19
CA THR A 169 -2.21 -21.41 12.15
C THR A 169 -3.04 -21.50 10.86
N TRP A 170 -2.39 -21.64 9.70
CA TRP A 170 -3.08 -21.87 8.44
C TRP A 170 -3.95 -23.13 8.44
N GLU A 171 -3.53 -24.16 9.17
CA GLU A 171 -4.32 -25.38 9.31
C GLU A 171 -5.63 -25.12 10.08
N GLN A 172 -5.58 -24.36 11.20
CA GLN A 172 -6.77 -23.94 11.94
C GLN A 172 -7.67 -23.03 11.09
N VAL A 173 -7.08 -22.10 10.34
CA VAL A 173 -7.84 -21.23 9.42
C VAL A 173 -8.59 -22.06 8.38
N ARG A 174 -7.97 -23.09 7.81
CA ARG A 174 -8.64 -24.01 6.88
C ARG A 174 -9.78 -24.78 7.54
N GLU A 175 -9.55 -25.32 8.75
CA GLU A 175 -10.59 -26.03 9.50
C GLU A 175 -11.79 -25.11 9.73
N PHE A 176 -11.56 -23.89 10.20
CA PHE A 176 -12.63 -22.93 10.46
C PHE A 176 -13.33 -22.49 9.18
N ALA A 177 -12.56 -22.19 8.12
CA ALA A 177 -13.11 -21.80 6.83
C ALA A 177 -14.07 -22.84 6.29
N CYS A 178 -13.64 -24.11 6.22
CA CYS A 178 -14.48 -25.16 5.65
C CYS A 178 -15.68 -25.51 6.55
N LYS A 179 -15.58 -25.30 7.87
CA LYS A 179 -16.72 -25.47 8.79
C LYS A 179 -17.75 -24.36 8.65
N LEU A 180 -17.32 -23.14 8.34
CA LEU A 180 -18.18 -21.95 8.21
C LEU A 180 -18.70 -21.74 6.78
N HIS A 181 -18.19 -22.50 5.80
CA HIS A 181 -18.57 -22.39 4.41
C HIS A 181 -19.98 -22.91 4.14
N ASP A 182 -20.88 -22.00 3.75
CA ASP A 182 -22.29 -22.30 3.43
C ASP A 182 -22.71 -21.51 2.17
N PRO A 183 -22.25 -21.91 0.99
CA PRO A 183 -22.50 -21.18 -0.25
C PRO A 183 -23.97 -21.16 -0.64
N ALA A 184 -24.79 -22.12 -0.17
CA ALA A 184 -26.23 -22.12 -0.38
C ALA A 184 -26.94 -20.90 0.26
N ASN A 185 -26.37 -20.36 1.34
CA ASN A 185 -26.82 -19.15 2.03
C ASN A 185 -25.93 -17.93 1.74
N GLY A 186 -25.04 -17.98 0.73
CA GLY A 186 -24.17 -16.88 0.33
C GLY A 186 -23.07 -16.57 1.34
N ARG A 187 -22.67 -17.57 2.14
CA ARG A 187 -21.60 -17.46 3.13
C ARG A 187 -20.39 -18.26 2.67
N TYR A 188 -19.24 -17.61 2.60
CA TYR A 188 -17.97 -18.23 2.25
C TYR A 188 -17.08 -18.32 3.48
N GLY A 189 -16.36 -19.43 3.64
CA GLY A 189 -15.51 -19.65 4.80
C GLY A 189 -14.32 -18.68 4.87
N ILE A 190 -13.80 -18.31 3.70
CA ILE A 190 -12.69 -17.35 3.60
C ILE A 190 -12.75 -16.59 2.28
N ALA A 191 -12.37 -15.32 2.29
CA ALA A 191 -11.99 -14.57 1.10
C ALA A 191 -10.47 -14.45 1.07
N LEU A 192 -9.87 -14.73 -0.10
CA LEU A 192 -8.45 -14.53 -0.36
C LEU A 192 -8.27 -14.01 -1.78
N ARG A 193 -7.21 -13.23 -2.00
CA ARG A 193 -6.92 -12.71 -3.35
C ARG A 193 -6.57 -13.86 -4.30
N GLY A 194 -7.26 -13.93 -5.43
CA GLY A 194 -6.98 -14.84 -6.52
C GLY A 194 -6.74 -14.13 -7.85
N LEU A 195 -6.95 -12.80 -7.89
CA LEU A 195 -6.69 -11.96 -9.07
C LEU A 195 -5.19 -11.99 -9.41
N PRO A 196 -4.80 -12.33 -10.65
CA PRO A 196 -3.40 -12.30 -11.05
C PRO A 196 -2.79 -10.90 -10.92
N GLY A 197 -1.56 -10.86 -10.46
CA GLY A 197 -0.76 -9.64 -10.27
C GLY A 197 0.26 -9.84 -9.16
N TRP A 198 1.45 -9.27 -9.35
CA TRP A 198 2.51 -9.34 -8.34
C TRP A 198 2.11 -8.65 -7.02
N GLY A 199 1.31 -7.59 -7.10
CA GLY A 199 0.74 -6.88 -5.94
C GLY A 199 -0.62 -7.41 -5.49
N GLU A 200 -1.24 -8.32 -6.25
CA GLU A 200 -2.54 -8.93 -5.96
C GLU A 200 -2.35 -10.31 -5.32
N ILE A 201 -2.61 -11.41 -6.04
CA ILE A 201 -2.51 -12.76 -5.46
C ILE A 201 -1.13 -13.04 -4.85
N MET A 202 -0.04 -12.51 -5.46
CA MET A 202 1.31 -12.83 -4.97
C MET A 202 1.62 -12.19 -3.62
N ALA A 203 1.01 -11.07 -3.24
CA ALA A 203 1.26 -10.45 -1.95
C ALA A 203 0.87 -11.38 -0.78
N PRO A 204 -0.40 -11.81 -0.60
CA PRO A 204 -0.75 -12.76 0.46
C PRO A 204 -0.16 -14.16 0.24
N LEU A 205 -0.10 -14.66 -1.00
CA LEU A 205 0.43 -15.99 -1.27
C LEU A 205 1.91 -16.12 -0.90
N THR A 206 2.73 -15.09 -1.16
CA THR A 206 4.16 -15.12 -0.77
C THR A 206 4.30 -15.23 0.75
N THR A 207 3.44 -14.57 1.54
CA THR A 207 3.47 -14.75 3.00
C THR A 207 3.10 -16.18 3.42
N VAL A 208 2.15 -16.82 2.74
CA VAL A 208 1.88 -18.26 2.96
C VAL A 208 3.10 -19.09 2.65
N VAL A 209 3.72 -18.90 1.48
CA VAL A 209 4.94 -19.60 1.07
C VAL A 209 6.06 -19.45 2.11
N ASN A 210 6.28 -18.23 2.60
CA ASN A 210 7.28 -17.96 3.63
C ASN A 210 7.03 -18.79 4.90
N THR A 211 5.75 -18.88 5.35
CA THR A 211 5.39 -19.65 6.55
C THR A 211 5.48 -21.17 6.36
N TYR A 212 5.53 -21.65 5.12
CA TYR A 212 5.86 -23.03 4.79
C TYR A 212 7.37 -23.26 4.65
N GLY A 213 8.18 -22.20 4.74
CA GLY A 213 9.63 -22.23 4.62
C GLY A 213 10.13 -22.12 3.18
N GLY A 214 9.25 -21.79 2.23
CA GLY A 214 9.61 -21.53 0.85
C GLY A 214 10.30 -20.18 0.66
N ARG A 215 11.03 -20.04 -0.43
CA ARG A 215 11.69 -18.80 -0.86
C ARG A 215 11.62 -18.68 -2.37
N TRP A 216 11.66 -17.44 -2.89
CA TRP A 216 11.66 -17.20 -4.34
C TRP A 216 12.96 -17.68 -4.98
N PHE A 217 14.09 -17.31 -4.40
CA PHE A 217 15.43 -17.59 -4.88
C PHE A 217 16.32 -18.10 -3.75
N ASP A 218 17.25 -18.97 -4.07
CA ASP A 218 18.31 -19.35 -3.15
C ASP A 218 19.45 -18.31 -3.15
N GLU A 219 20.47 -18.53 -2.34
CA GLU A 219 21.61 -17.60 -2.20
C GLU A 219 22.42 -17.41 -3.49
N ASN A 220 22.22 -18.27 -4.50
CA ASN A 220 22.81 -18.17 -5.84
C ASN A 220 21.84 -17.57 -6.87
N TRP A 221 20.70 -17.04 -6.43
CA TRP A 221 19.61 -16.52 -7.27
C TRP A 221 18.90 -17.57 -8.13
N GLU A 222 19.12 -18.86 -7.91
CA GLU A 222 18.35 -19.91 -8.61
C GLU A 222 16.92 -19.96 -8.04
N PRO A 223 15.88 -19.92 -8.88
CA PRO A 223 14.49 -19.91 -8.42
C PRO A 223 14.12 -21.23 -7.75
N GLN A 224 13.30 -21.15 -6.71
CA GLN A 224 12.93 -22.26 -5.85
C GLN A 224 11.44 -22.62 -5.93
N LEU A 225 10.74 -22.23 -7.01
CA LEU A 225 9.30 -22.37 -7.13
C LEU A 225 8.82 -23.83 -7.29
N THR A 226 9.73 -24.76 -7.59
CA THR A 226 9.46 -26.20 -7.64
C THR A 226 9.83 -26.93 -6.35
N SER A 227 10.26 -26.21 -5.31
CA SER A 227 10.59 -26.83 -4.02
C SER A 227 9.35 -27.45 -3.35
N PRO A 228 9.54 -28.45 -2.47
CA PRO A 228 8.43 -29.03 -1.70
C PRO A 228 7.61 -27.98 -0.95
N GLU A 229 8.25 -26.97 -0.37
CA GLU A 229 7.64 -25.89 0.40
C GLU A 229 6.70 -25.03 -0.47
N TRP A 230 7.13 -24.65 -1.69
CA TRP A 230 6.29 -23.94 -2.64
C TRP A 230 5.10 -24.80 -3.09
N ASN A 231 5.34 -26.07 -3.42
CA ASN A 231 4.28 -26.97 -3.84
C ASN A 231 3.23 -27.16 -2.73
N GLU A 232 3.67 -27.34 -1.49
CA GLU A 232 2.77 -27.49 -0.34
C GLU A 232 1.97 -26.20 -0.08
N ALA A 233 2.63 -25.04 -0.05
CA ALA A 233 2.00 -23.75 0.21
C ALA A 233 0.99 -23.37 -0.87
N VAL A 234 1.36 -23.47 -2.15
CA VAL A 234 0.47 -23.11 -3.27
C VAL A 234 -0.68 -24.11 -3.38
N SER A 235 -0.42 -25.41 -3.21
CA SER A 235 -1.49 -26.41 -3.17
C SER A 235 -2.47 -26.17 -2.03
N PHE A 236 -1.96 -25.80 -0.85
CA PHE A 236 -2.78 -25.41 0.29
C PHE A 236 -3.66 -24.19 -0.03
N TYR A 237 -3.07 -23.11 -0.56
CA TYR A 237 -3.76 -21.85 -0.87
C TYR A 237 -4.86 -22.06 -1.92
N VAL A 238 -4.51 -22.71 -3.04
CA VAL A 238 -5.44 -23.03 -4.13
C VAL A 238 -6.60 -23.89 -3.60
N LYS A 239 -6.27 -24.93 -2.84
CA LYS A 239 -7.29 -25.84 -2.32
C LYS A 239 -8.19 -25.20 -1.24
N LEU A 240 -7.64 -24.33 -0.41
CA LEU A 240 -8.42 -23.58 0.57
C LEU A 240 -9.47 -22.71 -0.12
N ILE A 241 -9.11 -22.00 -1.18
CA ILE A 241 -10.05 -21.17 -1.95
C ILE A 241 -11.07 -22.04 -2.68
N GLN A 242 -10.64 -23.09 -3.36
CA GLN A 242 -11.54 -23.98 -4.11
C GLN A 242 -12.56 -24.70 -3.21
N ASP A 243 -12.14 -25.14 -2.03
CA ASP A 243 -12.99 -25.92 -1.11
C ASP A 243 -13.90 -25.03 -0.26
N CYS A 244 -13.43 -23.84 0.15
CA CYS A 244 -14.06 -23.04 1.21
C CYS A 244 -14.14 -21.53 0.93
N GLY A 245 -13.65 -21.06 -0.23
CA GLY A 245 -13.72 -19.67 -0.69
C GLY A 245 -14.97 -19.37 -1.54
N GLU A 246 -15.01 -18.17 -2.09
CA GLU A 246 -16.04 -17.75 -3.03
C GLU A 246 -15.78 -18.32 -4.44
N PRO A 247 -16.84 -18.56 -5.23
CA PRO A 247 -16.67 -18.95 -6.63
C PRO A 247 -16.15 -17.76 -7.45
N GLY A 248 -15.21 -18.03 -8.37
CA GLY A 248 -14.63 -17.01 -9.25
C GLY A 248 -13.54 -16.18 -8.58
N ALA A 249 -12.87 -16.72 -7.59
CA ALA A 249 -11.79 -16.07 -6.84
C ALA A 249 -10.64 -15.52 -7.70
N THR A 250 -10.46 -16.02 -8.95
CA THR A 250 -9.50 -15.45 -9.92
C THR A 250 -9.81 -14.00 -10.32
N GLY A 251 -11.00 -13.49 -10.00
CA GLY A 251 -11.38 -12.08 -10.14
C GLY A 251 -11.35 -11.31 -8.83
N THR A 252 -10.97 -11.94 -7.71
CA THR A 252 -10.97 -11.32 -6.37
C THR A 252 -9.60 -10.73 -6.06
N GLY A 253 -9.52 -9.40 -6.07
CA GLY A 253 -8.42 -8.61 -5.51
C GLY A 253 -8.76 -8.09 -4.11
N PHE A 254 -8.01 -7.08 -3.65
CA PHE A 254 -8.24 -6.46 -2.34
C PHE A 254 -9.66 -5.89 -2.18
N THR A 255 -10.14 -5.14 -3.16
CA THR A 255 -11.44 -4.43 -3.10
C THR A 255 -12.62 -5.41 -3.07
N GLU A 256 -12.56 -6.49 -3.85
CA GLU A 256 -13.59 -7.52 -3.87
C GLU A 256 -13.62 -8.30 -2.54
N ALA A 257 -12.46 -8.68 -2.00
CA ALA A 257 -12.35 -9.36 -0.71
C ALA A 257 -12.84 -8.48 0.44
N LEU A 258 -12.50 -7.18 0.45
CA LEU A 258 -13.04 -6.20 1.40
C LEU A 258 -14.57 -6.12 1.30
N THR A 259 -15.12 -6.14 0.09
CA THR A 259 -16.56 -6.13 -0.13
C THR A 259 -17.23 -7.38 0.45
N LEU A 260 -16.70 -8.58 0.16
CA LEU A 260 -17.21 -9.83 0.73
C LEU A 260 -17.21 -9.82 2.26
N MET A 261 -16.11 -9.36 2.87
CA MET A 261 -16.00 -9.29 4.32
C MET A 261 -16.93 -8.24 4.92
N SER A 262 -16.96 -7.02 4.39
CA SER A 262 -17.79 -5.91 4.92
C SER A 262 -19.29 -6.17 4.77
N GLN A 263 -19.72 -6.96 3.76
CA GLN A 263 -21.11 -7.37 3.59
C GLN A 263 -21.48 -8.59 4.47
N GLY A 264 -20.55 -9.17 5.23
CA GLY A 264 -20.76 -10.35 6.06
C GLY A 264 -20.93 -11.64 5.24
N GLN A 265 -20.41 -11.68 4.03
CA GLN A 265 -20.44 -12.85 3.16
C GLN A 265 -19.22 -13.76 3.37
N ALA A 266 -18.08 -13.24 3.82
CA ALA A 266 -16.91 -14.02 4.21
C ALA A 266 -16.84 -14.17 5.74
N ALA A 267 -16.53 -15.39 6.21
CA ALA A 267 -16.32 -15.66 7.63
C ALA A 267 -14.92 -15.21 8.08
N MET A 268 -13.93 -15.28 7.18
CA MET A 268 -12.54 -14.85 7.41
C MET A 268 -11.97 -14.22 6.17
N TRP A 269 -10.91 -13.42 6.40
CA TRP A 269 -10.09 -12.79 5.36
C TRP A 269 -8.69 -12.51 5.92
N VAL A 270 -7.65 -12.83 5.16
CA VAL A 270 -6.26 -12.52 5.52
C VAL A 270 -5.72 -11.54 4.49
N ASP A 271 -5.47 -10.31 4.90
CA ASP A 271 -5.03 -9.25 4.00
C ASP A 271 -4.51 -8.02 4.77
N ALA A 272 -4.30 -6.92 4.03
CA ALA A 272 -3.80 -5.64 4.49
C ALA A 272 -4.56 -5.06 5.69
N THR A 273 -3.80 -4.65 6.70
CA THR A 273 -4.36 -4.13 7.95
C THR A 273 -5.16 -2.84 7.80
N VAL A 274 -4.95 -2.09 6.71
CA VAL A 274 -5.73 -0.88 6.39
C VAL A 274 -7.24 -1.15 6.31
N ALA A 275 -7.62 -2.35 5.92
CA ALA A 275 -9.03 -2.78 5.86
C ALA A 275 -9.77 -2.66 7.20
N ALA A 276 -9.06 -2.71 8.34
CA ALA A 276 -9.65 -2.63 9.67
C ALA A 276 -10.50 -1.38 9.88
N GLY A 277 -10.04 -0.23 9.38
CA GLY A 277 -10.76 1.03 9.46
C GLY A 277 -12.10 0.96 8.73
N PHE A 278 -12.11 0.42 7.51
CA PHE A 278 -13.31 0.30 6.68
C PHE A 278 -14.29 -0.73 7.23
N LEU A 279 -13.79 -1.86 7.74
CA LEU A 279 -14.61 -2.87 8.40
C LEU A 279 -15.25 -2.37 9.71
N SER A 280 -14.64 -1.37 10.33
CA SER A 280 -15.12 -0.72 11.56
C SER A 280 -16.01 0.50 11.29
N ASN A 281 -16.24 0.88 10.02
CA ASN A 281 -17.07 2.02 9.66
C ASN A 281 -18.52 1.59 9.37
N PRO A 282 -19.53 2.08 10.14
CA PRO A 282 -20.94 1.70 9.95
C PRO A 282 -21.55 2.16 8.61
N GLU A 283 -20.92 3.12 7.91
CA GLU A 283 -21.36 3.54 6.59
C GLU A 283 -20.90 2.59 5.47
N GLN A 284 -19.88 1.75 5.75
CA GLN A 284 -19.21 0.90 4.76
C GLN A 284 -19.32 -0.59 5.07
N SER A 285 -19.56 -0.95 6.34
CA SER A 285 -19.56 -2.33 6.81
C SER A 285 -20.87 -2.69 7.54
N LYS A 286 -21.39 -3.88 7.25
CA LYS A 286 -22.54 -4.46 7.96
C LYS A 286 -22.12 -5.26 9.21
N ILE A 287 -20.82 -5.50 9.37
CA ILE A 287 -20.26 -6.33 10.45
C ILE A 287 -19.45 -5.53 11.48
N VAL A 288 -19.70 -4.23 11.60
CA VAL A 288 -18.94 -3.33 12.48
C VAL A 288 -18.81 -3.88 13.91
N ASP A 289 -19.91 -4.37 14.48
CA ASP A 289 -19.93 -4.92 15.84
C ASP A 289 -19.37 -6.35 15.91
N ASP A 290 -19.30 -7.03 14.76
CA ASP A 290 -18.95 -8.43 14.63
C ASP A 290 -17.56 -8.69 14.05
N VAL A 291 -16.84 -7.65 13.58
CA VAL A 291 -15.49 -7.85 13.09
C VAL A 291 -14.52 -8.15 14.25
N GLY A 292 -13.72 -9.19 14.07
CA GLY A 292 -12.61 -9.56 14.93
C GLY A 292 -11.28 -9.46 14.18
N PHE A 293 -10.23 -9.26 14.93
CA PHE A 293 -8.86 -9.08 14.43
C PHE A 293 -7.93 -10.08 15.10
N ALA A 294 -7.07 -10.72 14.32
CA ALA A 294 -6.04 -11.62 14.82
C ALA A 294 -4.75 -11.45 13.99
N PRO A 295 -3.58 -11.80 14.52
CA PRO A 295 -2.35 -11.82 13.73
C PRO A 295 -2.49 -12.68 12.48
N SER A 296 -1.73 -12.39 11.43
CA SER A 296 -1.65 -13.26 10.25
C SER A 296 -1.27 -14.68 10.65
N PRO A 297 -1.91 -15.69 10.02
CA PRO A 297 -1.67 -17.08 10.38
C PRO A 297 -0.22 -17.50 10.12
N VAL A 298 0.30 -18.39 10.96
CA VAL A 298 1.60 -19.02 10.77
C VAL A 298 1.43 -20.44 10.21
N GLY A 299 2.43 -20.89 9.46
CA GLY A 299 2.59 -22.27 9.03
C GLY A 299 3.58 -23.01 9.94
N PRO A 300 4.30 -24.02 9.41
CA PRO A 300 5.38 -24.69 10.13
C PRO A 300 6.52 -23.74 10.55
N VAL A 301 6.65 -22.59 9.87
CA VAL A 301 7.61 -21.54 10.16
C VAL A 301 6.85 -20.29 10.60
N ALA A 302 7.29 -19.68 11.70
CA ALA A 302 6.67 -18.47 12.25
C ALA A 302 7.40 -17.20 11.79
N LYS A 303 7.81 -17.14 10.51
CA LYS A 303 8.47 -15.99 9.89
C LYS A 303 7.75 -15.59 8.61
N GLY A 304 7.77 -14.31 8.27
CA GLY A 304 7.24 -13.78 7.03
C GLY A 304 5.73 -13.97 6.83
N ASN A 305 4.98 -14.18 7.91
CA ASN A 305 3.53 -14.33 7.88
C ASN A 305 2.79 -12.99 7.72
N HIS A 306 3.47 -11.87 7.94
CA HIS A 306 2.93 -10.53 7.78
C HIS A 306 4.00 -9.61 7.17
N TRP A 307 3.54 -8.63 6.40
CA TRP A 307 4.40 -7.73 5.66
C TRP A 307 4.54 -6.35 6.32
N LEU A 308 5.44 -5.52 5.80
CA LEU A 308 5.43 -4.07 5.91
C LEU A 308 5.22 -3.50 4.50
N TRP A 309 4.24 -2.63 4.36
CA TRP A 309 3.97 -1.92 3.13
C TRP A 309 3.60 -0.47 3.42
N ALA A 310 3.90 0.41 2.49
CA ALA A 310 3.36 1.76 2.45
C ALA A 310 3.03 2.16 1.03
N TRP A 311 1.82 2.69 0.85
CA TRP A 311 1.49 3.50 -0.29
C TRP A 311 1.92 4.94 0.00
N SER A 312 2.49 5.58 -1.00
CA SER A 312 3.11 6.90 -0.88
C SER A 312 2.84 7.76 -2.10
N LEU A 313 3.09 9.05 -1.98
CA LEU A 313 2.97 10.03 -3.05
C LEU A 313 4.36 10.44 -3.51
N GLY A 314 4.73 10.01 -4.71
CA GLY A 314 6.01 10.32 -5.36
C GLY A 314 5.86 11.46 -6.38
N ILE A 315 6.94 12.20 -6.59
CA ILE A 315 7.02 13.32 -7.55
C ILE A 315 8.00 12.93 -8.66
N PRO A 316 7.53 12.58 -9.87
CA PRO A 316 8.41 12.27 -11.01
C PRO A 316 9.37 13.41 -11.34
N THR A 317 10.60 13.07 -11.76
CA THR A 317 11.59 14.09 -12.16
C THR A 317 11.19 14.84 -13.42
N THR A 318 10.21 14.36 -14.16
CA THR A 318 9.70 14.94 -15.40
C THR A 318 8.68 16.06 -15.19
N THR A 319 8.14 16.22 -13.96
CA THR A 319 7.18 17.30 -13.65
C THR A 319 7.81 18.67 -13.85
N GLN A 320 7.00 19.63 -14.32
CA GLN A 320 7.36 21.04 -14.37
C GLN A 320 6.85 21.83 -13.15
N HIS A 321 6.16 21.16 -12.23
CA HIS A 321 5.44 21.72 -11.07
C HIS A 321 5.94 21.14 -9.73
N ALA A 322 7.26 20.90 -9.62
CA ALA A 322 7.83 20.19 -8.45
C ALA A 322 7.54 20.89 -7.10
N ALA A 323 7.52 22.24 -7.09
CA ALA A 323 7.21 23.01 -5.88
C ALA A 323 5.74 22.86 -5.46
N GLU A 324 4.82 22.99 -6.42
CA GLU A 324 3.37 22.81 -6.19
C GLU A 324 3.02 21.37 -5.86
N ALA A 325 3.70 20.40 -6.50
CA ALA A 325 3.56 18.99 -6.18
C ALA A 325 4.03 18.69 -4.74
N LEU A 326 5.15 19.27 -4.30
CA LEU A 326 5.62 19.17 -2.92
C LEU A 326 4.59 19.74 -1.93
N GLN A 327 3.96 20.87 -2.27
CA GLN A 327 2.91 21.48 -1.45
C GLN A 327 1.74 20.52 -1.23
N PHE A 328 1.24 19.90 -2.31
CA PHE A 328 0.15 18.93 -2.20
C PHE A 328 0.57 17.66 -1.44
N VAL A 329 1.71 17.09 -1.81
CA VAL A 329 2.20 15.83 -1.23
C VAL A 329 2.40 15.97 0.29
N THR A 330 3.03 17.06 0.74
CA THR A 330 3.23 17.30 2.18
C THR A 330 1.94 17.69 2.90
N TRP A 331 0.99 18.35 2.25
CA TRP A 331 -0.33 18.60 2.80
C TRP A 331 -1.12 17.29 2.99
N ALA A 332 -1.21 16.45 1.95
CA ALA A 332 -2.00 15.21 1.94
C ALA A 332 -1.44 14.13 2.87
N THR A 333 -0.17 14.24 3.29
CA THR A 333 0.49 13.29 4.20
C THR A 333 0.82 13.90 5.57
N SER A 334 0.26 15.07 5.87
CA SER A 334 0.47 15.77 7.14
C SER A 334 -0.40 15.22 8.27
N GLN A 335 0.01 15.50 9.50
CA GLN A 335 -0.83 15.26 10.69
C GLN A 335 -2.15 16.04 10.63
N ASP A 336 -2.12 17.27 10.06
CA ASP A 336 -3.33 18.09 9.90
C ASP A 336 -4.33 17.43 8.96
N TYR A 337 -3.86 16.82 7.84
CA TYR A 337 -4.71 16.05 6.94
C TYR A 337 -5.31 14.84 7.65
N ILE A 338 -4.52 14.07 8.38
CA ILE A 338 -4.99 12.91 9.16
C ILE A 338 -6.09 13.33 10.13
N ASN A 339 -5.90 14.44 10.86
CA ASN A 339 -6.89 14.99 11.78
C ASN A 339 -8.18 15.42 11.04
N MET A 340 -8.07 16.10 9.88
CA MET A 340 -9.23 16.47 9.06
C MET A 340 -10.05 15.26 8.62
N VAL A 341 -9.40 14.16 8.22
CA VAL A 341 -10.09 12.90 7.87
C VAL A 341 -10.80 12.36 9.10
N GLY A 342 -10.13 12.30 10.26
CA GLY A 342 -10.71 11.82 11.51
C GLY A 342 -11.94 12.60 11.94
N GLU A 343 -11.92 13.93 11.84
CA GLU A 343 -13.03 14.81 12.19
C GLU A 343 -14.19 14.71 11.21
N LYS A 344 -13.93 14.55 9.91
CA LYS A 344 -14.95 14.57 8.88
C LYS A 344 -15.54 13.17 8.58
N ASN A 345 -14.69 12.14 8.54
CA ASN A 345 -15.04 10.80 8.08
C ASN A 345 -15.05 9.76 9.23
N GLY A 346 -14.59 10.15 10.42
CA GLY A 346 -14.45 9.26 11.57
C GLY A 346 -13.02 8.76 11.79
N TRP A 347 -12.63 8.68 13.06
CA TRP A 347 -11.25 8.39 13.46
C TRP A 347 -10.78 6.98 13.12
N ALA A 348 -11.69 6.01 12.98
CA ALA A 348 -11.31 4.64 12.58
C ALA A 348 -10.82 4.56 11.12
N THR A 349 -11.17 5.54 10.27
CA THR A 349 -10.90 5.53 8.82
C THR A 349 -9.80 6.51 8.38
N ILE A 350 -9.01 7.02 9.33
CA ILE A 350 -7.86 7.85 8.98
C ILE A 350 -6.80 7.00 8.25
N PRO A 351 -5.98 7.58 7.35
CA PRO A 351 -4.84 6.87 6.77
C PRO A 351 -3.83 6.51 7.86
N PRO A 352 -3.64 5.21 8.18
CA PRO A 352 -2.83 4.77 9.32
C PRO A 352 -1.35 4.58 8.94
N GLY A 353 -0.54 4.18 9.91
CA GLY A 353 0.76 3.53 9.66
C GLY A 353 1.87 4.42 9.14
N THR A 354 1.74 5.75 9.22
CA THR A 354 2.79 6.64 8.71
C THR A 354 3.48 7.47 9.79
N ARG A 355 2.77 7.80 10.89
CA ARG A 355 3.25 8.75 11.91
C ARG A 355 3.13 8.19 13.32
N VAL A 356 4.12 8.46 14.16
CA VAL A 356 4.12 8.11 15.58
C VAL A 356 2.93 8.79 16.28
N SER A 357 2.73 10.09 16.03
CA SER A 357 1.65 10.89 16.62
C SER A 357 0.25 10.36 16.32
N THR A 358 0.05 9.61 15.22
CA THR A 358 -1.22 8.93 14.93
C THR A 358 -1.55 7.89 15.99
N TYR A 359 -0.56 7.12 16.43
CA TYR A 359 -0.72 6.08 17.46
C TYR A 359 -0.67 6.62 18.91
N GLU A 360 -0.44 7.92 19.07
CA GLU A 360 -0.58 8.64 20.34
C GLU A 360 -1.89 9.43 20.43
N ASN A 361 -2.67 9.49 19.33
CA ASN A 361 -3.93 10.22 19.27
C ASN A 361 -5.05 9.47 20.02
N GLU A 362 -5.56 10.05 21.10
CA GLU A 362 -6.59 9.45 21.94
C GLU A 362 -7.90 9.16 21.18
N ASN A 363 -8.28 10.01 20.23
CA ASN A 363 -9.49 9.81 19.42
C ASN A 363 -9.33 8.60 18.48
N TYR A 364 -8.15 8.47 17.85
CA TYR A 364 -7.85 7.31 17.01
C TYR A 364 -7.83 6.02 17.82
N LEU A 365 -7.11 5.98 18.94
CA LEU A 365 -7.03 4.80 19.81
C LEU A 365 -8.40 4.39 20.37
N ALA A 366 -9.27 5.35 20.68
CA ALA A 366 -10.64 5.07 21.13
C ALA A 366 -11.54 4.49 20.02
N ALA A 367 -11.36 4.93 18.78
CA ALA A 367 -12.15 4.49 17.63
C ALA A 367 -11.60 3.23 16.95
N ALA A 368 -10.29 2.96 17.08
CA ALA A 368 -9.55 1.90 16.39
C ALA A 368 -8.89 0.93 17.39
N PRO A 369 -9.64 0.04 18.05
CA PRO A 369 -9.08 -0.91 19.02
C PRO A 369 -8.05 -1.88 18.38
N PHE A 370 -8.02 -1.97 17.06
CA PHE A 370 -7.04 -2.73 16.28
C PHE A 370 -5.69 -2.02 16.13
N ALA A 371 -5.61 -0.70 16.35
CA ALA A 371 -4.42 0.11 16.06
C ALA A 371 -3.14 -0.39 16.75
N PRO A 372 -3.14 -0.80 18.05
CA PRO A 372 -1.93 -1.35 18.68
C PRO A 372 -1.45 -2.66 18.04
N VAL A 373 -2.37 -3.52 17.57
CA VAL A 373 -2.01 -4.76 16.86
C VAL A 373 -1.38 -4.43 15.51
N VAL A 374 -1.96 -3.49 14.76
CA VAL A 374 -1.42 -3.04 13.46
C VAL A 374 0.00 -2.49 13.62
N LEU A 375 0.21 -1.58 14.58
CA LEU A 375 1.54 -1.01 14.84
C LEU A 375 2.55 -2.12 15.19
N GLY A 376 2.19 -3.02 16.09
CA GLY A 376 3.06 -4.14 16.48
C GLY A 376 3.43 -5.05 15.29
N LEU A 377 2.49 -5.32 14.39
CA LEU A 377 2.76 -6.10 13.17
C LEU A 377 3.70 -5.33 12.21
N MET A 378 3.49 -4.01 12.03
CA MET A 378 4.38 -3.20 11.21
C MET A 378 5.82 -3.13 11.76
N GLU A 379 5.97 -3.03 13.08
CA GLU A 379 7.28 -2.96 13.76
C GLU A 379 8.03 -4.29 13.77
N THR A 380 7.30 -5.42 13.68
CA THR A 380 7.88 -6.77 13.74
C THR A 380 8.06 -7.43 12.38
N ALA A 381 7.56 -6.82 11.30
CA ALA A 381 7.81 -7.30 9.94
C ALA A 381 9.29 -7.14 9.60
N ASP A 382 9.96 -8.24 9.28
CA ASP A 382 11.37 -8.25 8.93
C ASP A 382 11.58 -8.62 7.45
N PRO A 383 11.77 -7.62 6.57
CA PRO A 383 11.99 -7.88 5.15
C PRO A 383 13.36 -8.50 4.85
N THR A 384 14.27 -8.59 5.83
CA THR A 384 15.61 -9.17 5.67
C THR A 384 15.71 -10.61 6.16
N ASP A 385 14.68 -11.10 6.91
CA ASP A 385 14.57 -12.47 7.44
C ASP A 385 13.15 -13.01 7.23
N SER A 386 12.70 -13.06 5.97
CA SER A 386 11.30 -13.31 5.60
C SER A 386 10.88 -14.78 5.62
N THR A 387 11.78 -15.75 5.72
CA THR A 387 11.47 -17.20 5.72
C THR A 387 12.51 -18.00 6.50
N ARG A 388 12.40 -19.35 6.44
CA ARG A 388 13.29 -20.28 7.17
C ARG A 388 14.76 -20.15 6.79
N ASP A 389 15.03 -20.19 5.50
CA ASP A 389 16.39 -20.22 4.95
C ASP A 389 16.80 -18.82 4.45
N PRO A 390 18.09 -18.48 4.48
CA PRO A 390 18.57 -17.18 3.99
C PRO A 390 18.17 -16.92 2.53
N VAL A 391 17.90 -15.65 2.23
CA VAL A 391 17.54 -15.19 0.89
C VAL A 391 18.48 -14.06 0.44
N PRO A 392 18.75 -13.91 -0.86
CA PRO A 392 19.64 -12.87 -1.39
C PRO A 392 18.94 -11.52 -1.61
N TYR A 393 17.68 -11.40 -1.25
CA TYR A 393 16.82 -10.23 -1.49
C TYR A 393 16.23 -9.67 -0.20
N VAL A 394 15.69 -8.45 -0.29
CA VAL A 394 14.88 -7.80 0.73
C VAL A 394 13.42 -7.86 0.32
N GLY A 395 12.52 -8.19 1.26
CA GLY A 395 11.08 -8.22 1.03
C GLY A 395 10.41 -9.40 1.72
N VAL A 396 9.17 -9.23 2.18
CA VAL A 396 8.33 -10.29 2.74
C VAL A 396 7.36 -10.81 1.69
N GLN A 397 6.51 -9.92 1.16
CA GLN A 397 5.48 -10.25 0.16
C GLN A 397 5.97 -10.07 -1.28
N PHE A 398 7.18 -9.58 -1.46
CA PHE A 398 7.82 -9.35 -2.77
C PHE A 398 9.33 -9.62 -2.68
N VAL A 399 10.00 -9.61 -3.82
CA VAL A 399 11.45 -9.64 -3.94
C VAL A 399 11.95 -8.28 -4.42
N GLY A 400 12.77 -7.58 -3.63
CA GLY A 400 13.22 -6.21 -3.88
C GLY A 400 14.23 -6.07 -5.02
N ILE A 401 13.92 -6.55 -6.22
CA ILE A 401 14.71 -6.42 -7.44
C ILE A 401 13.84 -5.89 -8.59
N PRO A 402 14.42 -5.15 -9.57
CA PRO A 402 13.66 -4.58 -10.69
C PRO A 402 12.83 -5.60 -11.48
N GLU A 403 13.33 -6.81 -11.64
CA GLU A 403 12.71 -7.89 -12.43
C GLU A 403 11.46 -8.47 -11.77
N PHE A 404 11.29 -8.29 -10.46
CA PHE A 404 10.23 -8.97 -9.72
C PHE A 404 8.83 -8.56 -10.17
N GLN A 405 8.60 -7.33 -10.61
CA GLN A 405 7.31 -6.90 -11.13
C GLN A 405 6.86 -7.78 -12.31
N GLY A 406 7.77 -8.03 -13.25
CA GLY A 406 7.52 -8.94 -14.37
C GLY A 406 7.40 -10.40 -13.92
N ILE A 407 8.37 -10.90 -13.16
CA ILE A 407 8.39 -12.29 -12.68
C ILE A 407 7.13 -12.58 -11.86
N GLY A 408 6.78 -11.73 -10.90
CA GLY A 408 5.61 -11.93 -10.03
C GLY A 408 4.30 -11.90 -10.81
N THR A 409 4.19 -11.04 -11.84
CA THR A 409 3.01 -10.98 -12.71
C THR A 409 2.88 -12.27 -13.52
N ASP A 410 3.93 -12.72 -14.20
CA ASP A 410 3.90 -13.96 -15.02
C ASP A 410 3.62 -15.19 -14.15
N VAL A 411 4.26 -15.30 -12.99
CA VAL A 411 4.03 -16.41 -12.03
C VAL A 411 2.60 -16.39 -11.52
N SER A 412 2.04 -15.20 -11.22
CA SER A 412 0.66 -15.05 -10.75
C SER A 412 -0.38 -15.56 -11.76
N GLN A 413 -0.16 -15.34 -13.06
CA GLN A 413 -1.03 -15.85 -14.12
C GLN A 413 -1.07 -17.38 -14.12
N LEU A 414 0.09 -18.03 -14.02
CA LEU A 414 0.18 -19.49 -13.98
C LEU A 414 -0.49 -20.08 -12.73
N ILE A 415 -0.36 -19.42 -11.59
CA ILE A 415 -1.03 -19.84 -10.35
C ILE A 415 -2.55 -19.64 -10.46
N ALA A 416 -3.01 -18.54 -11.09
CA ALA A 416 -4.44 -18.31 -11.33
C ALA A 416 -5.04 -19.37 -12.28
N GLU A 417 -4.29 -19.88 -13.28
CA GLU A 417 -4.71 -21.01 -14.11
C GLU A 417 -4.92 -22.28 -13.24
N ALA A 418 -4.02 -22.53 -12.27
CA ALA A 418 -4.20 -23.64 -11.33
C ALA A 418 -5.38 -23.43 -10.39
N LEU A 419 -5.61 -22.19 -9.94
CA LEU A 419 -6.77 -21.83 -9.12
C LEU A 419 -8.09 -22.01 -9.88
N ALA A 420 -8.12 -21.67 -11.18
CA ALA A 420 -9.26 -21.92 -12.07
C ALA A 420 -9.50 -23.40 -12.38
N GLY A 421 -8.50 -24.26 -12.15
CA GLY A 421 -8.55 -25.69 -12.46
C GLY A 421 -8.16 -26.03 -13.90
N ASP A 422 -7.56 -25.07 -14.62
CA ASP A 422 -7.12 -25.24 -16.01
C ASP A 422 -5.80 -26.03 -16.12
N THR A 423 -5.02 -26.06 -15.03
CA THR A 423 -3.75 -26.81 -14.92
C THR A 423 -3.58 -27.32 -13.49
N THR A 424 -2.60 -28.18 -13.27
CA THR A 424 -2.22 -28.59 -11.90
C THR A 424 -1.26 -27.59 -11.27
N VAL A 425 -1.22 -27.55 -9.92
CA VAL A 425 -0.25 -26.70 -9.19
C VAL A 425 1.19 -27.07 -9.57
N GLU A 426 1.50 -28.36 -9.71
CA GLU A 426 2.84 -28.83 -10.08
C GLU A 426 3.27 -28.34 -11.47
N GLU A 427 2.36 -28.42 -12.47
CA GLU A 427 2.63 -27.91 -13.83
C GLU A 427 2.77 -26.38 -13.84
N ALA A 428 1.91 -25.66 -13.10
CA ALA A 428 1.99 -24.21 -12.97
C ALA A 428 3.33 -23.78 -12.35
N LEU A 429 3.76 -24.40 -11.24
CA LEU A 429 5.02 -24.11 -10.58
C LEU A 429 6.25 -24.49 -11.40
N THR A 430 6.17 -25.57 -12.19
CA THR A 430 7.25 -25.94 -13.13
C THR A 430 7.47 -24.83 -14.16
N LYS A 431 6.40 -24.37 -14.81
CA LYS A 431 6.46 -23.25 -15.77
C LYS A 431 6.89 -21.95 -15.10
N ALA A 432 6.36 -21.67 -13.90
CA ALA A 432 6.71 -20.48 -13.12
C ALA A 432 8.22 -20.43 -12.80
N ASN A 433 8.81 -21.57 -12.42
CA ASN A 433 10.24 -21.69 -12.17
C ASN A 433 11.08 -21.44 -13.43
N GLU A 434 10.63 -21.92 -14.59
CA GLU A 434 11.29 -21.68 -15.88
C GLU A 434 11.23 -20.19 -16.27
N VAL A 435 10.07 -19.53 -16.08
CA VAL A 435 9.88 -18.09 -16.33
C VAL A 435 10.80 -17.27 -15.42
N ALA A 436 10.78 -17.56 -14.13
CA ALA A 436 11.64 -16.86 -13.18
C ALA A 436 13.14 -17.06 -13.52
N ARG A 437 13.56 -18.30 -13.84
CA ARG A 437 14.94 -18.59 -14.22
C ARG A 437 15.38 -17.86 -15.47
N LYS A 438 14.53 -17.80 -16.49
CA LYS A 438 14.79 -17.07 -17.72
C LYS A 438 15.02 -15.59 -17.45
N ALA A 439 14.15 -14.94 -16.68
CA ALA A 439 14.29 -13.53 -16.31
C ALA A 439 15.59 -13.29 -15.56
N MET A 440 15.97 -14.15 -14.62
CA MET A 440 17.21 -14.02 -13.84
C MET A 440 18.48 -14.21 -14.67
N VAL A 441 18.42 -15.09 -15.70
CA VAL A 441 19.53 -15.22 -16.68
C VAL A 441 19.65 -13.96 -17.55
N GLU A 442 18.52 -13.45 -18.05
CA GLU A 442 18.49 -12.23 -18.91
C GLU A 442 18.98 -10.99 -18.14
N ALA A 443 18.69 -10.90 -16.85
CA ALA A 443 19.16 -9.85 -15.98
C ALA A 443 20.61 -10.04 -15.44
N GLY A 444 21.21 -11.23 -15.68
CA GLY A 444 22.61 -11.51 -15.33
C GLY A 444 22.85 -11.92 -13.89
N TYR A 445 21.81 -12.27 -13.12
CA TYR A 445 21.95 -12.82 -11.75
C TYR A 445 22.52 -14.23 -11.75
N ILE A 446 22.17 -15.03 -12.76
CA ILE A 446 22.65 -16.39 -12.96
C ILE A 446 23.20 -16.57 -14.39
N GLN A 447 24.15 -17.53 -14.56
CA GLN A 447 24.84 -17.81 -15.82
C GLN A 447 24.15 -18.89 -16.65
#